data_01e814fd5654284dd6e33f76d953e4d2
#
_entry.id   01e814fd5654284dd6e33f76d953e4d2
#
_cell.length_a   1.000
_cell.length_b   1.000
_cell.length_c   1.000
_cell.angle_alpha   90.00
_cell.angle_beta   90.00
_cell.angle_gamma   90.00
#
_symmetry.space_group_name_H-M   'P 1'
#
loop_
_entity.id
_entity.type
_entity.pdbx_description
1 polymer ?
#
loop_
_entity_poly.entity_id
_entity_poly.type
_entity_poly.pdbx_seq_one_letter_code
_entity_poly.pdbx_strand_id
1 'polypeptide(L)'
;MKVIYLACGKARLNFPNVVYNDLFEDCDLKIDMMSVDLTPFDFILASPPCNYYSRARGNCPPSAYALETAHLLPDILNKLISSGKPFVVENVRNKPLFLKLGLFNFPCFVYFHGRHTYWTNIMIDFHHISQSFDFRYGGKKLKSYIQGGDNVNNVFDFILSSFLTNRGIYEKNY
;
A
#
# COMPACT_ATOMS: atom_id res chain seq x y z
N MET A 1 17.41 -8.61 2.90
CA MET A 1 15.96 -8.52 2.67
C MET A 1 15.71 -8.30 1.18
N LYS A 2 14.94 -9.16 0.55
CA LYS A 2 14.55 -9.06 -0.85
C LYS A 2 13.13 -8.50 -0.93
N VAL A 3 12.95 -7.36 -1.57
CA VAL A 3 11.67 -6.64 -1.66
C VAL A 3 11.11 -6.75 -3.07
N ILE A 4 9.79 -6.87 -3.20
CA ILE A 4 9.10 -6.66 -4.48
C ILE A 4 8.14 -5.49 -4.38
N TYR A 5 8.09 -4.67 -5.44
CA TYR A 5 7.11 -3.59 -5.60
C TYR A 5 6.19 -3.90 -6.79
N LEU A 6 4.98 -4.32 -6.47
CA LEU A 6 3.92 -4.72 -7.43
C LEU A 6 3.18 -3.49 -7.95
N ALA A 7 2.89 -3.48 -9.26
CA ALA A 7 2.22 -2.38 -9.95
C ALA A 7 2.91 -1.03 -9.65
N CYS A 8 4.24 -1.02 -9.75
CA CYS A 8 5.07 0.10 -9.34
C CYS A 8 4.98 1.33 -10.26
N GLY A 9 4.43 1.19 -11.46
CA GLY A 9 4.47 2.24 -12.47
C GLY A 9 5.91 2.70 -12.71
N LYS A 10 6.11 4.03 -12.75
CA LYS A 10 7.43 4.66 -12.90
C LYS A 10 8.15 4.90 -11.56
N ALA A 11 7.55 4.48 -10.44
CA ALA A 11 8.15 4.68 -9.13
C ALA A 11 9.45 3.87 -8.99
N ARG A 12 10.47 4.50 -8.39
CA ARG A 12 11.73 3.86 -8.02
C ARG A 12 12.09 4.31 -6.62
N LEU A 13 12.40 3.36 -5.76
CA LEU A 13 12.76 3.59 -4.37
C LEU A 13 14.27 3.79 -4.24
N ASN A 14 14.69 4.47 -3.17
CA ASN A 14 16.11 4.55 -2.80
C ASN A 14 16.59 3.32 -2.02
N PHE A 15 15.68 2.37 -1.75
CA PHE A 15 15.99 1.15 -1.03
C PHE A 15 16.68 0.12 -1.95
N PRO A 16 17.75 -0.56 -1.49
CA PRO A 16 18.47 -1.55 -2.31
C PRO A 16 17.68 -2.86 -2.44
N ASN A 17 17.97 -3.63 -3.50
CA ASN A 17 17.42 -4.97 -3.74
C ASN A 17 15.89 -5.01 -3.87
N VAL A 18 15.30 -3.99 -4.49
CA VAL A 18 13.90 -3.99 -4.87
C VAL A 18 13.75 -4.55 -6.27
N VAL A 19 12.90 -5.55 -6.41
CA VAL A 19 12.43 -6.06 -7.71
C VAL A 19 11.15 -5.31 -8.07
N TYR A 20 11.09 -4.72 -9.24
CA TYR A 20 9.95 -3.93 -9.70
C TYR A 20 9.09 -4.76 -10.64
N ASN A 21 7.78 -4.74 -10.40
CA ASN A 21 6.79 -5.39 -11.25
C ASN A 21 5.76 -4.37 -11.75
N ASP A 22 5.51 -4.38 -13.03
CA ASP A 22 4.39 -3.67 -13.67
C ASP A 22 4.00 -4.38 -14.97
N LEU A 23 2.75 -4.23 -15.40
CA LEU A 23 2.27 -4.85 -16.63
C LEU A 23 2.68 -4.05 -17.88
N PHE A 24 2.77 -2.74 -17.77
CA PHE A 24 2.94 -1.81 -18.89
C PHE A 24 4.30 -1.12 -18.92
N GLU A 25 4.87 -0.81 -17.74
CA GLU A 25 6.14 -0.10 -17.64
C GLU A 25 7.34 -1.04 -17.83
N ASP A 26 8.47 -0.47 -18.23
CA ASP A 26 9.74 -1.19 -18.31
C ASP A 26 10.31 -1.41 -16.90
N CYS A 27 10.32 -2.67 -16.46
CA CYS A 27 10.68 -3.08 -15.11
C CYS A 27 11.21 -4.53 -15.10
N ASP A 28 11.63 -5.01 -13.93
CA ASP A 28 12.26 -6.34 -13.78
C ASP A 28 11.30 -7.50 -14.13
N LEU A 29 10.01 -7.36 -13.77
CA LEU A 29 8.98 -8.36 -14.02
C LEU A 29 7.78 -7.71 -14.73
N LYS A 30 7.68 -7.91 -16.05
CA LYS A 30 6.60 -7.39 -16.88
C LYS A 30 5.45 -8.40 -17.00
N ILE A 31 4.79 -8.66 -15.87
CA ILE A 31 3.66 -9.60 -15.76
C ILE A 31 2.58 -9.04 -14.86
N ASP A 32 1.37 -9.60 -14.94
CA ASP A 32 0.26 -9.26 -14.03
C ASP A 32 0.70 -9.49 -12.57
N MET A 33 0.49 -8.48 -11.71
CA MET A 33 0.83 -8.54 -10.29
C MET A 33 0.14 -9.70 -9.56
N MET A 34 -1.05 -10.12 -10.03
CA MET A 34 -1.77 -11.27 -9.48
C MET A 34 -1.10 -12.61 -9.82
N SER A 35 -0.28 -12.66 -10.88
CA SER A 35 0.46 -13.84 -11.30
C SER A 35 1.86 -13.96 -10.70
N VAL A 36 2.35 -12.91 -9.99
CA VAL A 36 3.68 -12.93 -9.39
C VAL A 36 3.76 -13.96 -8.27
N ASP A 37 4.79 -14.83 -8.32
CA ASP A 37 5.16 -15.67 -7.19
C ASP A 37 5.82 -14.83 -6.09
N LEU A 38 5.19 -14.80 -4.91
CA LEU A 38 5.66 -14.03 -3.76
C LEU A 38 6.68 -14.79 -2.91
N THR A 39 6.85 -16.09 -3.13
CA THR A 39 7.71 -16.96 -2.30
C THR A 39 9.14 -16.44 -2.12
N PRO A 40 9.83 -15.91 -3.16
CA PRO A 40 11.21 -15.47 -3.05
C PRO A 40 11.43 -14.14 -2.29
N PHE A 41 10.36 -13.45 -1.89
CA PHE A 41 10.44 -12.09 -1.33
C PHE A 41 10.16 -12.10 0.17
N ASP A 42 10.89 -11.25 0.89
CA ASP A 42 10.75 -11.06 2.34
C ASP A 42 9.74 -9.97 2.69
N PHE A 43 9.54 -9.00 1.77
CA PHE A 43 8.66 -7.86 1.96
C PHE A 43 7.98 -7.48 0.64
N ILE A 44 6.69 -7.09 0.70
CA ILE A 44 5.90 -6.80 -0.48
C ILE A 44 5.33 -5.40 -0.41
N LEU A 45 5.57 -4.60 -1.43
CA LEU A 45 4.92 -3.32 -1.67
C LEU A 45 3.97 -3.46 -2.86
N ALA A 46 2.84 -2.77 -2.86
CA ALA A 46 1.93 -2.74 -3.99
C ALA A 46 1.22 -1.38 -4.12
N SER A 47 1.09 -0.89 -5.36
CA SER A 47 0.29 0.29 -5.70
C SER A 47 -0.67 -0.03 -6.84
N PRO A 48 -1.72 -0.84 -6.61
CA PRO A 48 -2.68 -1.24 -7.63
C PRO A 48 -3.38 -0.03 -8.24
N PRO A 49 -3.91 -0.12 -9.48
CA PRO A 49 -4.55 0.98 -10.19
C PRO A 49 -5.55 1.73 -9.33
N CYS A 50 -5.40 3.05 -9.26
CA CYS A 50 -6.22 3.93 -8.42
C CYS A 50 -7.37 4.61 -9.19
N ASN A 51 -7.49 4.42 -10.49
CA ASN A 51 -8.42 5.14 -11.38
C ASN A 51 -9.88 5.06 -10.92
N TYR A 52 -10.33 3.90 -10.45
CA TYR A 52 -11.68 3.73 -9.92
C TYR A 52 -11.91 4.49 -8.62
N TYR A 53 -10.92 4.54 -7.76
CA TYR A 53 -10.99 5.13 -6.42
C TYR A 53 -10.69 6.62 -6.39
N SER A 54 -10.05 7.16 -7.45
CA SER A 54 -9.60 8.54 -7.51
C SER A 54 -10.78 9.52 -7.51
N ARG A 55 -10.69 10.56 -6.68
CA ARG A 55 -11.62 11.69 -6.65
C ARG A 55 -11.27 12.76 -7.70
N ALA A 56 -10.13 12.66 -8.36
CA ALA A 56 -9.67 13.62 -9.37
C ALA A 56 -10.59 13.70 -10.60
N ARG A 57 -11.37 12.64 -10.87
CA ARG A 57 -12.37 12.66 -11.95
C ARG A 57 -13.59 13.54 -11.67
N GLY A 58 -13.73 14.10 -10.47
CA GLY A 58 -14.92 14.89 -10.07
C GLY A 58 -16.20 14.05 -10.16
N ASN A 59 -17.21 14.56 -10.88
CA ASN A 59 -18.50 13.91 -11.08
C ASN A 59 -18.56 13.04 -12.37
N CYS A 60 -17.45 12.90 -13.10
CA CYS A 60 -17.42 12.05 -14.29
C CYS A 60 -17.57 10.57 -13.90
N PRO A 61 -18.32 9.76 -14.68
CA PRO A 61 -18.42 8.33 -14.46
C PRO A 61 -17.04 7.66 -14.61
N PRO A 62 -16.82 6.50 -13.98
CA PRO A 62 -15.59 5.74 -14.19
C PRO A 62 -15.42 5.35 -15.66
N SER A 63 -14.17 5.42 -16.16
CA SER A 63 -13.84 4.87 -17.48
C SER A 63 -13.98 3.34 -17.50
N ALA A 64 -14.03 2.75 -18.70
CA ALA A 64 -14.04 1.28 -18.84
C ALA A 64 -12.83 0.65 -18.13
N TYR A 65 -11.63 1.19 -18.30
CA TYR A 65 -10.42 0.74 -17.60
C TYR A 65 -10.55 0.85 -16.07
N ALA A 66 -11.14 1.94 -15.56
CA ALA A 66 -11.33 2.10 -14.12
C ALA A 66 -12.30 1.04 -13.54
N LEU A 67 -13.35 0.69 -14.28
CA LEU A 67 -14.29 -0.37 -13.89
C LEU A 67 -13.63 -1.75 -13.96
N GLU A 68 -12.89 -2.02 -15.01
CA GLU A 68 -12.17 -3.27 -15.22
C GLU A 68 -11.12 -3.52 -14.11
N THR A 69 -10.42 -2.48 -13.66
CA THR A 69 -9.36 -2.59 -12.65
C THR A 69 -9.85 -2.39 -11.21
N ALA A 70 -11.14 -2.12 -10.99
CA ALA A 70 -11.69 -1.83 -9.66
C ALA A 70 -11.51 -2.98 -8.65
N HIS A 71 -11.51 -4.23 -9.13
CA HIS A 71 -11.35 -5.42 -8.29
C HIS A 71 -9.91 -5.66 -7.82
N LEU A 72 -8.91 -5.06 -8.48
CA LEU A 72 -7.50 -5.36 -8.20
C LEU A 72 -7.04 -4.95 -6.79
N LEU A 73 -7.61 -3.88 -6.20
CA LEU A 73 -7.25 -3.49 -4.84
C LEU A 73 -7.72 -4.51 -3.80
N PRO A 74 -9.00 -4.95 -3.74
CA PRO A 74 -9.40 -6.01 -2.82
C PRO A 74 -8.72 -7.35 -3.10
N ASP A 75 -8.48 -7.70 -4.37
CA ASP A 75 -7.87 -8.98 -4.72
C ASP A 75 -6.40 -9.04 -4.29
N ILE A 76 -5.62 -7.97 -4.48
CA ILE A 76 -4.24 -7.93 -4.01
C ILE A 76 -4.19 -7.94 -2.47
N LEU A 77 -5.10 -7.26 -1.77
CA LEU A 77 -5.19 -7.35 -0.31
C LEU A 77 -5.42 -8.78 0.16
N ASN A 78 -6.36 -9.51 -0.45
CA ASN A 78 -6.60 -10.92 -0.14
C ASN A 78 -5.36 -11.78 -0.39
N LYS A 79 -4.70 -11.62 -1.55
CA LYS A 79 -3.49 -12.35 -1.90
C LYS A 79 -2.37 -12.11 -0.87
N LEU A 80 -2.13 -10.85 -0.48
CA LEU A 80 -1.05 -10.50 0.43
C LEU A 80 -1.34 -10.95 1.87
N ILE A 81 -2.57 -10.80 2.35
CA ILE A 81 -2.98 -11.33 3.65
C ILE A 81 -2.80 -12.84 3.70
N SER A 82 -3.24 -13.56 2.66
CA SER A 82 -3.11 -15.02 2.57
C SER A 82 -1.64 -15.49 2.47
N SER A 83 -0.73 -14.64 1.97
CA SER A 83 0.69 -14.97 1.89
C SER A 83 1.38 -15.03 3.26
N GLY A 84 0.82 -14.39 4.27
CA GLY A 84 1.42 -14.24 5.62
C GLY A 84 2.69 -13.40 5.66
N LYS A 85 3.14 -12.84 4.52
CA LYS A 85 4.36 -12.05 4.43
C LYS A 85 4.12 -10.59 4.83
N PRO A 86 5.12 -9.87 5.35
CA PRO A 86 5.05 -8.44 5.56
C PRO A 86 4.71 -7.69 4.27
N PHE A 87 3.71 -6.83 4.31
CA PHE A 87 3.29 -6.07 3.12
C PHE A 87 2.82 -4.66 3.45
N VAL A 88 2.87 -3.79 2.44
CA VAL A 88 2.17 -2.51 2.39
C VAL A 88 1.51 -2.34 1.04
N VAL A 89 0.20 -2.08 1.03
CA VAL A 89 -0.56 -1.70 -0.16
C VAL A 89 -0.92 -0.24 -0.07
N GLU A 90 -0.63 0.52 -1.11
CA GLU A 90 -0.97 1.94 -1.22
C GLU A 90 -2.09 2.15 -2.24
N ASN A 91 -2.96 3.10 -1.98
CA ASN A 91 -3.89 3.64 -2.96
C ASN A 91 -4.31 5.07 -2.58
N VAL A 92 -5.01 5.76 -3.49
CA VAL A 92 -5.53 7.11 -3.22
C VAL A 92 -6.50 7.13 -2.04
N ARG A 93 -6.58 8.28 -1.36
CA ARG A 93 -7.46 8.45 -0.20
C ARG A 93 -8.91 8.72 -0.62
N ASN A 94 -9.79 7.73 -0.46
CA ASN A 94 -11.23 7.87 -0.67
C ASN A 94 -12.03 7.17 0.44
N LYS A 95 -11.96 7.73 1.67
CA LYS A 95 -12.59 7.15 2.87
C LYS A 95 -14.06 6.76 2.67
N PRO A 96 -14.95 7.61 2.09
CA PRO A 96 -16.36 7.26 1.91
C PRO A 96 -16.55 6.04 1.01
N LEU A 97 -15.83 5.97 -0.11
CA LEU A 97 -15.92 4.85 -1.04
C LEU A 97 -15.36 3.57 -0.41
N PHE A 98 -14.23 3.65 0.28
CA PHE A 98 -13.62 2.50 0.96
C PHE A 98 -14.49 1.93 2.08
N LEU A 99 -15.20 2.79 2.84
CA LEU A 99 -16.20 2.35 3.81
C LEU A 99 -17.35 1.61 3.12
N LYS A 100 -17.89 2.17 2.05
CA LYS A 100 -18.97 1.56 1.25
C LYS A 100 -18.59 0.20 0.69
N LEU A 101 -17.35 0.05 0.25
CA LEU A 101 -16.82 -1.20 -0.34
C LEU A 101 -16.27 -2.18 0.71
N GLY A 102 -16.31 -1.85 1.99
CA GLY A 102 -15.81 -2.72 3.06
C GLY A 102 -14.27 -2.87 3.09
N LEU A 103 -13.51 -2.00 2.40
CA LEU A 103 -12.05 -2.11 2.32
C LEU A 103 -11.32 -1.83 3.65
N PHE A 104 -12.03 -1.39 4.68
CA PHE A 104 -11.50 -1.27 6.04
C PHE A 104 -11.79 -2.47 6.93
N ASN A 105 -12.51 -3.48 6.41
CA ASN A 105 -12.83 -4.70 7.16
C ASN A 105 -11.75 -5.79 7.00
N PHE A 106 -10.76 -5.58 6.09
CA PHE A 106 -9.64 -6.48 5.98
C PHE A 106 -8.87 -6.57 7.32
N PRO A 107 -8.36 -7.75 7.72
CA PRO A 107 -7.61 -7.95 8.96
C PRO A 107 -6.19 -7.38 8.85
N CYS A 108 -6.09 -6.07 8.66
CA CYS A 108 -4.84 -5.33 8.54
C CYS A 108 -4.98 -3.92 9.14
N PHE A 109 -3.86 -3.28 9.38
CA PHE A 109 -3.80 -1.88 9.79
C PHE A 109 -4.06 -0.99 8.57
N VAL A 110 -4.75 0.14 8.79
CA VAL A 110 -5.01 1.13 7.75
C VAL A 110 -4.51 2.50 8.20
N TYR A 111 -3.56 3.04 7.46
CA TYR A 111 -2.97 4.36 7.69
C TYR A 111 -3.39 5.34 6.60
N PHE A 112 -3.52 6.61 6.98
CA PHE A 112 -3.81 7.70 6.04
C PHE A 112 -2.71 8.74 6.14
N HIS A 113 -2.07 9.01 5.00
CA HIS A 113 -1.06 10.06 4.89
C HIS A 113 -1.32 10.89 3.64
N GLY A 114 -1.47 12.21 3.81
CA GLY A 114 -1.78 13.11 2.71
C GLY A 114 -2.98 12.65 1.90
N ARG A 115 -2.76 12.44 0.60
CA ARG A 115 -3.77 11.96 -0.35
C ARG A 115 -3.82 10.44 -0.51
N HIS A 116 -3.08 9.70 0.30
CA HIS A 116 -2.92 8.25 0.20
C HIS A 116 -3.50 7.49 1.40
N THR A 117 -3.80 6.24 1.18
CA THR A 117 -4.21 5.24 2.17
C THR A 117 -3.30 4.04 2.04
N TYR A 118 -2.87 3.49 3.16
CA TYR A 118 -1.97 2.35 3.24
C TYR A 118 -2.61 1.23 4.05
N TRP A 119 -2.63 0.02 3.51
CA TRP A 119 -3.02 -1.21 4.20
C TRP A 119 -1.77 -2.04 4.45
N THR A 120 -1.61 -2.58 5.66
CA THR A 120 -0.43 -3.38 6.03
C THR A 120 -0.75 -4.34 7.16
N ASN A 121 -0.07 -5.47 7.22
CA ASN A 121 -0.14 -6.41 8.34
C ASN A 121 0.92 -6.13 9.42
N ILE A 122 1.75 -5.12 9.26
CA ILE A 122 2.72 -4.68 10.26
C ILE A 122 2.26 -3.40 10.94
N MET A 123 2.44 -3.31 12.26
CA MET A 123 2.21 -2.08 12.99
C MET A 123 3.44 -1.19 12.87
N ILE A 124 3.26 -0.01 12.28
CA ILE A 124 4.34 0.96 12.06
C ILE A 124 4.21 2.05 13.11
N ASP A 125 5.25 2.26 13.91
CA ASP A 125 5.33 3.39 14.82
C ASP A 125 5.85 4.63 14.07
N PHE A 126 4.94 5.55 13.80
CA PHE A 126 5.23 6.79 13.11
C PHE A 126 5.69 7.94 14.04
N HIS A 127 5.92 7.70 15.32
CA HIS A 127 6.37 8.75 16.27
C HIS A 127 7.70 9.41 15.89
N HIS A 128 8.49 8.75 15.04
CA HIS A 128 9.77 9.26 14.55
C HIS A 128 9.67 10.01 13.20
N ILE A 129 8.49 10.09 12.60
CA ILE A 129 8.29 10.86 11.36
C ILE A 129 7.57 12.17 11.72
N SER A 130 8.13 13.30 11.32
CA SER A 130 7.55 14.65 11.51
C SER A 130 6.32 14.88 10.62
N GLN A 131 5.31 13.99 10.63
CA GLN A 131 4.16 14.06 9.72
C GLN A 131 2.89 13.48 10.33
N SER A 132 1.70 14.02 10.00
CA SER A 132 0.44 13.55 10.57
C SER A 132 -0.13 12.33 9.85
N PHE A 133 -0.32 11.24 10.57
CA PHE A 133 -1.06 10.07 10.12
C PHE A 133 -2.38 9.92 10.87
N ASP A 134 -3.48 9.71 10.14
CA ASP A 134 -4.70 9.17 10.72
C ASP A 134 -4.60 7.64 10.69
N PHE A 135 -4.68 7.02 11.84
CA PHE A 135 -4.58 5.57 11.98
C PHE A 135 -5.94 4.93 12.27
N ARG A 136 -6.22 3.77 11.68
CA ARG A 136 -7.38 2.91 12.00
C ARG A 136 -6.99 1.44 12.01
N TYR A 137 -7.56 0.71 12.96
CA TYR A 137 -7.54 -0.74 13.01
C TYR A 137 -8.94 -1.26 13.32
N GLY A 138 -9.44 -2.23 12.53
CA GLY A 138 -10.76 -2.82 12.74
C GLY A 138 -11.89 -1.80 12.81
N GLY A 139 -11.85 -0.73 12.01
CA GLY A 139 -12.86 0.34 11.96
C GLY A 139 -12.78 1.40 13.06
N LYS A 140 -11.92 1.26 14.08
CA LYS A 140 -11.77 2.25 15.17
C LYS A 140 -10.68 3.28 14.83
N LYS A 141 -10.98 4.56 15.11
CA LYS A 141 -10.06 5.69 14.83
C LYS A 141 -9.08 5.90 15.98
N LEU A 142 -7.79 5.82 15.68
CA LEU A 142 -6.71 6.28 16.57
C LEU A 142 -6.07 7.53 15.95
N LYS A 143 -5.80 8.57 16.73
CA LYS A 143 -5.19 9.82 16.24
C LYS A 143 -3.70 9.85 16.56
N SER A 144 -2.87 10.08 15.54
CA SER A 144 -1.54 10.64 15.69
C SER A 144 -1.31 11.72 14.62
N TYR A 145 -0.57 12.77 14.96
CA TYR A 145 -0.34 13.93 14.08
C TYR A 145 1.14 14.01 13.71
N ILE A 146 1.42 14.06 12.40
CA ILE A 146 2.77 14.31 11.87
C ILE A 146 2.67 15.09 10.54
N GLN A 147 3.49 16.13 10.30
CA GLN A 147 3.46 16.99 9.08
C GLN A 147 4.56 16.65 8.07
N GLY A 148 4.24 16.55 6.76
CA GLY A 148 5.20 16.45 5.65
C GLY A 148 4.63 15.96 4.31
N GLY A 149 5.43 15.93 3.26
CA GLY A 149 5.00 15.81 1.86
C GLY A 149 4.44 14.46 1.40
N ASP A 150 3.62 14.52 0.34
CA ASP A 150 2.80 13.43 -0.25
C ASP A 150 3.58 12.43 -1.13
N ASN A 151 4.87 12.22 -0.91
CA ASN A 151 5.64 11.31 -1.76
C ASN A 151 5.56 9.86 -1.24
N VAL A 152 4.85 9.00 -1.97
CA VAL A 152 4.68 7.56 -1.67
C VAL A 152 6.02 6.84 -1.56
N ASN A 153 7.00 7.18 -2.41
CA ASN A 153 8.32 6.55 -2.35
C ASN A 153 9.03 6.83 -1.02
N ASN A 154 8.95 8.06 -0.51
CA ASN A 154 9.55 8.40 0.78
C ASN A 154 8.88 7.62 1.93
N VAL A 155 7.56 7.40 1.87
CA VAL A 155 6.84 6.58 2.86
C VAL A 155 7.30 5.14 2.79
N PHE A 156 7.43 4.56 1.60
CA PHE A 156 7.90 3.19 1.42
C PHE A 156 9.36 3.02 1.84
N ASP A 157 10.26 3.93 1.45
CA ASP A 157 11.67 3.92 1.87
C ASP A 157 11.81 3.98 3.39
N PHE A 158 10.98 4.80 4.04
CA PHE A 158 10.94 4.88 5.50
C PHE A 158 10.46 3.57 6.12
N ILE A 159 9.36 2.99 5.63
CA ILE A 159 8.80 1.73 6.16
C ILE A 159 9.84 0.61 6.03
N LEU A 160 10.48 0.47 4.87
CA LEU A 160 11.49 -0.55 4.64
C LEU A 160 12.72 -0.36 5.53
N SER A 161 13.18 0.87 5.71
CA SER A 161 14.31 1.18 6.58
C SER A 161 13.97 0.90 8.05
N SER A 162 12.78 1.22 8.49
CA SER A 162 12.28 0.93 9.84
C SER A 162 12.14 -0.57 10.08
N PHE A 163 11.66 -1.32 9.10
CA PHE A 163 11.55 -2.78 9.16
C PHE A 163 12.92 -3.45 9.31
N LEU A 164 13.93 -3.02 8.54
CA LEU A 164 15.29 -3.57 8.63
C LEU A 164 15.96 -3.32 10.00
N THR A 165 15.67 -2.19 10.61
CA THR A 165 16.34 -1.79 11.86
C THR A 165 15.58 -2.22 13.11
N ASN A 166 14.46 -2.91 12.98
CA ASN A 166 13.50 -3.22 14.07
C ASN A 166 13.13 -1.97 14.92
N ARG A 167 13.26 -0.79 14.34
CA ARG A 167 12.91 0.47 15.01
C ARG A 167 11.48 0.83 14.69
N GLY A 168 10.58 0.65 15.64
CA GLY A 168 9.18 1.10 15.50
C GLY A 168 8.29 0.20 14.66
N ILE A 169 8.64 -1.07 14.46
CA ILE A 169 7.79 -2.08 13.82
C ILE A 169 7.56 -3.23 14.79
N TYR A 170 6.31 -3.53 15.01
CA TYR A 170 5.87 -4.67 15.83
C TYR A 170 5.11 -5.64 14.92
N GLU A 171 5.68 -6.82 14.70
CA GLU A 171 4.94 -7.94 14.11
C GLU A 171 3.85 -8.38 15.09
N LYS A 172 2.63 -8.46 14.60
CA LYS A 172 1.55 -9.04 15.39
C LYS A 172 1.68 -10.56 15.29
N ASN A 173 2.20 -11.18 16.32
CA ASN A 173 2.06 -12.63 16.50
C ASN A 173 0.58 -12.93 16.71
N TYR A 174 -0.06 -13.59 15.74
CA TYR A 174 -1.41 -14.15 15.83
C TYR A 174 -1.36 -15.50 16.50
#